data_c69b83a5973bed36805bd182442cda06
#
_entry.id   c69b83a5973bed36805bd182442cda06
#
_cell.length_a   1.000
_cell.length_b   1.000
_cell.length_c   1.000
_cell.angle_alpha   90.00
_cell.angle_beta   90.00
_cell.angle_gamma   90.00
#
_symmetry.space_group_name_H-M   'P 1'
#
loop_
_entity.id
_entity.type
_entity.pdbx_description
1 polymer ?
#
loop_
_entity_poly.entity_id
_entity_poly.type
_entity_poly.pdbx_seq_one_letter_code
_entity_poly.pdbx_strand_id
1 'polypeptide(L)'
;MAAVIAGIPQSSYGCAGMNRRGVILISMFLSANLRAAPPTLDLKLVANQLTNVTAITHAGDGSGRLFVTLQVGQIKIFNGSQVLATNFLNLGTLTTGGGERGLLSTAFSPGYATNGLFWVYYTRSSDGALAIARYSVSTNANVADPNGTVILTIPHPVGNHNGGQLQFGPDGYLYAGPGDGGSSCDLSGSTNNAQNLSLLLGKLLRLDVSNVSTTYTIPPSNPFVSSNGVRPEIWAYGLRNPWRFSFDRTTGDLLIGDVGQNAWEEVDFQTAGSPGGQNYGWRLTEGFVCGTCTNGCTNNITVTQPILVYNHSGKCSISGGYRYRGGAIPPLAGTYVYADYCSGEIFGATQSLAGTWSSATLTDTVFNITTFGEDQFGELYVNRYSNDVAGAVYRLIWKDTDGDGMPDDSEILAGTDPNNPNSFLRIIATGPSNADWTVTFGTVSNKLYRLERTDDLVVTNWVTVTNNIAGTGNPLQVADPGAAVETQHFYRVRLLP
;
A
#
# COMPACT_ATOMS: atom_id res chain seq x y z
N MET A 1 -10.31 0.04 14.63
CA MET A 1 -10.31 -0.97 15.73
C MET A 1 -9.71 -2.24 15.19
N ALA A 2 -8.50 -2.56 15.55
CA ALA A 2 -7.89 -3.85 15.24
C ALA A 2 -7.50 -4.53 16.56
N ALA A 3 -8.03 -5.73 16.78
CA ALA A 3 -7.64 -6.58 17.89
C ALA A 3 -6.54 -7.52 17.38
N VAL A 4 -5.39 -7.51 18.03
CA VAL A 4 -4.34 -8.50 17.77
C VAL A 4 -4.75 -9.79 18.47
N ILE A 5 -5.09 -10.82 17.68
CA ILE A 5 -5.35 -12.17 18.18
C ILE A 5 -4.05 -12.95 18.02
N ALA A 6 -3.39 -13.25 19.12
CA ALA A 6 -2.28 -14.21 19.10
C ALA A 6 -2.85 -15.63 18.91
N GLY A 7 -2.61 -16.23 17.74
CA GLY A 7 -3.05 -17.58 17.40
C GLY A 7 -2.25 -18.64 18.15
N ILE A 8 -2.94 -19.54 18.82
CA ILE A 8 -2.39 -20.81 19.35
C ILE A 8 -2.45 -21.84 18.21
N PRO A 9 -1.41 -22.65 17.97
CA PRO A 9 -1.42 -23.66 16.92
C PRO A 9 -2.47 -24.75 17.20
N GLN A 10 -3.29 -25.06 16.20
CA GLN A 10 -4.23 -26.16 16.27
C GLN A 10 -3.49 -27.49 16.28
N SER A 11 -3.50 -28.18 17.41
CA SER A 11 -3.31 -29.63 17.44
C SER A 11 -4.66 -30.31 17.52
N SER A 12 -4.92 -31.18 16.56
CA SER A 12 -6.10 -32.02 16.47
C SER A 12 -6.20 -32.98 17.66
N TYR A 13 -7.22 -32.86 18.53
CA TYR A 13 -7.76 -33.94 19.35
C TYR A 13 -9.26 -33.75 19.59
N GLY A 14 -9.96 -34.88 19.66
CA GLY A 14 -11.37 -35.08 19.54
C GLY A 14 -12.25 -34.48 20.66
N CYS A 15 -13.52 -34.37 20.35
CA CYS A 15 -14.60 -33.95 21.20
C CYS A 15 -14.70 -34.70 22.53
N ALA A 16 -14.54 -33.99 23.65
CA ALA A 16 -15.20 -34.29 24.92
C ALA A 16 -15.24 -32.98 25.72
N GLY A 17 -16.43 -32.64 26.23
CA GLY A 17 -16.84 -31.40 26.89
C GLY A 17 -15.76 -30.68 27.72
N MET A 18 -15.26 -29.59 27.20
CA MET A 18 -14.44 -28.63 27.93
C MET A 18 -15.18 -27.29 28.00
N ASN A 19 -15.54 -26.89 29.21
CA ASN A 19 -15.93 -25.53 29.56
C ASN A 19 -14.83 -24.56 29.06
N ARG A 20 -15.06 -23.88 27.95
CA ARG A 20 -14.15 -22.83 27.46
C ARG A 20 -14.31 -21.59 28.34
N ARG A 21 -13.47 -21.45 29.35
CA ARG A 21 -13.35 -20.27 30.19
C ARG A 21 -12.09 -19.53 29.84
N GLY A 22 -12.22 -18.27 29.39
CA GLY A 22 -11.15 -17.26 29.35
C GLY A 22 -10.24 -17.24 28.12
N VAL A 23 -10.44 -16.28 27.24
CA VAL A 23 -9.44 -15.82 26.25
C VAL A 23 -8.95 -14.45 26.69
N ILE A 24 -7.64 -14.25 26.63
CA ILE A 24 -6.95 -13.05 27.11
C ILE A 24 -6.55 -12.20 25.92
N LEU A 25 -6.94 -10.94 25.91
CA LEU A 25 -6.45 -9.94 24.94
C LEU A 25 -5.80 -8.77 25.68
N ILE A 26 -4.60 -8.40 25.27
CA ILE A 26 -3.99 -7.12 25.64
C ILE A 26 -4.05 -6.22 24.42
N SER A 27 -4.69 -5.06 24.52
CA SER A 27 -4.58 -4.01 23.55
C SER A 27 -4.34 -2.68 24.26
N MET A 28 -3.28 -1.99 23.87
CA MET A 28 -3.04 -0.63 24.27
C MET A 28 -3.71 0.33 23.30
N PHE A 29 -4.55 1.21 23.81
CA PHE A 29 -5.06 2.35 23.07
C PHE A 29 -4.82 3.62 23.87
N LEU A 30 -4.05 4.52 23.29
CA LEU A 30 -3.97 5.90 23.76
C LEU A 30 -5.12 6.68 23.13
N SER A 31 -6.01 7.20 23.92
CA SER A 31 -6.95 8.23 23.50
C SER A 31 -6.42 9.60 23.90
N ALA A 32 -5.37 10.05 23.23
CA ALA A 32 -5.01 11.46 23.24
C ALA A 32 -5.13 11.98 21.81
N ASN A 33 -5.88 13.07 21.62
CA ASN A 33 -5.91 13.84 20.37
C ASN A 33 -4.61 14.63 20.12
N LEU A 34 -3.51 14.22 20.71
CA LEU A 34 -2.17 14.60 20.29
C LEU A 34 -1.78 13.63 19.18
N ARG A 35 -1.55 14.17 18.00
CA ARG A 35 -0.99 13.41 16.88
C ARG A 35 0.31 12.80 17.38
N ALA A 36 0.28 11.52 17.71
CA ALA A 36 1.48 10.77 18.06
C ALA A 36 2.47 10.87 16.89
N ALA A 37 3.76 10.83 17.19
CA ALA A 37 4.77 10.66 16.16
C ALA A 37 4.38 9.44 15.29
N PRO A 38 4.72 9.44 14.00
CA PRO A 38 4.45 8.28 13.16
C PRO A 38 5.15 7.05 13.75
N PRO A 39 4.55 5.85 13.60
CA PRO A 39 5.12 4.62 14.18
C PRO A 39 6.47 4.31 13.54
N THR A 40 7.40 3.79 14.32
CA THR A 40 8.67 3.26 13.81
C THR A 40 8.41 1.93 13.11
N LEU A 41 8.84 1.82 11.86
CA LEU A 41 8.62 0.62 11.04
C LEU A 41 9.90 -0.21 10.91
N ASP A 42 9.70 -1.50 10.67
CA ASP A 42 10.73 -2.43 10.23
C ASP A 42 10.24 -3.22 9.02
N LEU A 43 11.13 -3.99 8.40
CA LEU A 43 10.89 -4.74 7.18
C LEU A 43 11.12 -6.24 7.41
N LYS A 44 10.05 -7.01 7.35
CA LYS A 44 10.11 -8.47 7.46
C LYS A 44 10.25 -9.10 6.07
N LEU A 45 11.38 -9.77 5.80
CA LEU A 45 11.57 -10.54 4.57
C LEU A 45 10.48 -11.60 4.42
N VAL A 46 9.81 -11.61 3.25
CA VAL A 46 8.77 -12.59 2.93
C VAL A 46 9.09 -13.41 1.68
N ALA A 47 9.80 -12.83 0.72
CA ALA A 47 10.22 -13.54 -0.48
C ALA A 47 11.57 -13.01 -0.98
N ASN A 48 12.45 -13.87 -1.42
CA ASN A 48 13.78 -13.52 -1.95
C ASN A 48 14.02 -14.15 -3.33
N GLN A 49 15.21 -13.91 -3.90
CA GLN A 49 15.61 -14.37 -5.22
C GLN A 49 14.65 -13.90 -6.33
N LEU A 50 14.17 -12.67 -6.22
CA LEU A 50 13.25 -12.02 -7.14
C LEU A 50 13.96 -10.85 -7.83
N THR A 51 14.60 -11.11 -8.96
CA THR A 51 15.33 -10.08 -9.70
C THR A 51 14.40 -9.06 -10.32
N ASN A 52 14.73 -7.76 -10.19
CA ASN A 52 14.06 -6.64 -10.87
C ASN A 52 12.54 -6.64 -10.69
N VAL A 53 12.08 -6.68 -9.43
CA VAL A 53 10.66 -6.56 -9.11
C VAL A 53 10.16 -5.17 -9.52
N THR A 54 9.10 -5.12 -10.32
CA THR A 54 8.47 -3.88 -10.78
C THR A 54 7.08 -3.64 -10.19
N ALA A 55 6.37 -4.69 -9.79
CA ALA A 55 5.08 -4.53 -9.11
C ALA A 55 4.78 -5.70 -8.17
N ILE A 56 3.99 -5.43 -7.14
CA ILE A 56 3.46 -6.41 -6.19
C ILE A 56 1.96 -6.15 -6.10
N THR A 57 1.13 -7.17 -6.30
CA THR A 57 -0.33 -7.05 -6.23
C THR A 57 -0.99 -8.33 -5.74
N HIS A 58 -2.27 -8.27 -5.46
CA HIS A 58 -3.12 -9.42 -5.13
C HIS A 58 -4.30 -9.52 -6.10
N ALA A 59 -4.88 -10.70 -6.22
CA ALA A 59 -6.00 -10.92 -7.13
C ALA A 59 -7.38 -10.61 -6.52
N GLY A 60 -7.48 -10.38 -5.22
CA GLY A 60 -8.75 -10.17 -4.51
C GLY A 60 -9.66 -11.40 -4.50
N ASP A 61 -9.11 -12.59 -4.77
CA ASP A 61 -9.84 -13.86 -4.92
C ASP A 61 -9.97 -14.66 -3.61
N GLY A 62 -9.57 -14.09 -2.49
CA GLY A 62 -9.58 -14.75 -1.18
C GLY A 62 -8.43 -15.74 -0.95
N SER A 63 -7.55 -15.95 -1.92
CA SER A 63 -6.44 -16.93 -1.81
C SER A 63 -5.27 -16.46 -0.94
N GLY A 64 -5.16 -15.15 -0.68
CA GLY A 64 -4.02 -14.56 0.03
C GLY A 64 -2.71 -14.54 -0.75
N ARG A 65 -2.72 -14.95 -2.04
CA ARG A 65 -1.53 -14.95 -2.90
C ARG A 65 -1.11 -13.52 -3.27
N LEU A 66 0.21 -13.28 -3.27
CA LEU A 66 0.79 -12.10 -3.91
C LEU A 66 1.36 -12.48 -5.27
N PHE A 67 1.12 -11.63 -6.24
CA PHE A 67 1.66 -11.73 -7.59
C PHE A 67 2.77 -10.70 -7.74
N VAL A 68 3.99 -11.19 -7.97
CA VAL A 68 5.19 -10.37 -8.06
C VAL A 68 5.61 -10.29 -9.52
N THR A 69 5.51 -9.10 -10.08
CA THR A 69 5.89 -8.80 -11.46
C THR A 69 7.39 -8.53 -11.52
N LEU A 70 8.07 -9.22 -12.44
CA LEU A 70 9.49 -9.07 -12.70
C LEU A 70 9.70 -8.39 -14.06
N GLN A 71 10.59 -7.42 -14.12
CA GLN A 71 10.87 -6.60 -15.30
C GLN A 71 11.17 -7.43 -16.56
N VAL A 72 11.78 -8.59 -16.38
CA VAL A 72 12.15 -9.53 -17.46
C VAL A 72 10.96 -10.19 -18.16
N GLY A 73 9.73 -9.88 -17.78
CA GLY A 73 8.52 -10.41 -18.42
C GLY A 73 7.86 -11.57 -17.68
N GLN A 74 8.19 -11.79 -16.42
CA GLN A 74 7.63 -12.87 -15.61
C GLN A 74 6.74 -12.35 -14.49
N ILE A 75 5.70 -13.11 -14.16
CA ILE A 75 4.90 -12.92 -12.93
C ILE A 75 5.09 -14.18 -12.09
N LYS A 76 5.54 -13.99 -10.85
CA LYS A 76 5.69 -15.05 -9.83
C LYS A 76 4.55 -14.99 -8.83
N ILE A 77 4.26 -16.12 -8.18
CA ILE A 77 3.32 -16.17 -7.06
C ILE A 77 4.08 -16.43 -5.77
N PHE A 78 3.86 -15.59 -4.76
CA PHE A 78 4.14 -15.92 -3.36
C PHE A 78 2.83 -16.36 -2.71
N ASN A 79 2.81 -17.58 -2.16
CA ASN A 79 1.59 -18.23 -1.65
C ASN A 79 1.38 -18.06 -0.13
N GLY A 80 2.11 -17.11 0.47
CA GLY A 80 2.11 -16.88 1.92
C GLY A 80 3.25 -17.60 2.66
N SER A 81 3.90 -18.58 2.04
CA SER A 81 5.04 -19.32 2.62
C SER A 81 6.27 -19.36 1.72
N GLN A 82 6.10 -19.42 0.41
CA GLN A 82 7.19 -19.51 -0.55
C GLN A 82 6.79 -18.94 -1.92
N VAL A 83 7.79 -18.59 -2.71
CA VAL A 83 7.63 -18.28 -4.14
C VAL A 83 7.48 -19.59 -4.90
N LEU A 84 6.42 -19.71 -5.69
CA LEU A 84 6.22 -20.92 -6.51
C LEU A 84 7.27 -20.98 -7.62
N ALA A 85 7.77 -22.19 -7.89
CA ALA A 85 8.79 -22.42 -8.92
C ALA A 85 8.27 -22.07 -10.33
N THR A 86 6.99 -22.42 -10.63
CA THR A 86 6.35 -22.10 -11.91
C THR A 86 5.96 -20.62 -11.97
N ASN A 87 6.19 -19.97 -13.12
CA ASN A 87 5.69 -18.63 -13.36
C ASN A 87 4.16 -18.66 -13.51
N PHE A 88 3.48 -17.67 -12.95
CA PHE A 88 2.06 -17.44 -13.26
C PHE A 88 1.87 -17.03 -14.72
N LEU A 89 2.69 -16.07 -15.19
CA LEU A 89 2.78 -15.68 -16.59
C LEU A 89 4.25 -15.52 -16.99
N ASN A 90 4.56 -15.82 -18.25
CA ASN A 90 5.84 -15.50 -18.86
C ASN A 90 5.60 -14.95 -20.26
N LEU A 91 5.90 -13.66 -20.47
CA LEU A 91 5.77 -12.99 -21.77
C LEU A 91 6.84 -13.44 -22.79
N GLY A 92 7.89 -14.13 -22.34
CA GLY A 92 8.97 -14.59 -23.21
C GLY A 92 9.61 -13.44 -23.97
N THR A 93 9.60 -13.53 -25.30
CA THR A 93 10.20 -12.54 -26.19
C THR A 93 9.32 -11.32 -26.49
N LEU A 94 8.10 -11.25 -25.96
CA LEU A 94 7.21 -10.10 -26.19
C LEU A 94 7.72 -8.81 -25.55
N THR A 95 8.53 -8.93 -24.49
CA THR A 95 9.15 -7.79 -23.80
C THR A 95 10.63 -8.05 -23.54
N THR A 96 11.40 -6.98 -23.37
CA THR A 96 12.79 -7.03 -22.92
C THR A 96 12.96 -6.06 -21.76
N GLY A 97 13.53 -6.51 -20.65
CA GLY A 97 13.90 -5.66 -19.53
C GLY A 97 15.16 -4.82 -19.84
N GLY A 98 15.30 -3.71 -19.12
CA GLY A 98 16.47 -2.85 -19.15
C GLY A 98 16.14 -1.35 -19.03
N GLY A 99 16.84 -0.64 -18.16
CA GLY A 99 16.44 0.71 -17.77
C GLY A 99 15.03 0.69 -17.16
N GLU A 100 14.14 1.50 -17.69
CA GLU A 100 12.71 1.48 -17.28
C GLU A 100 11.84 0.54 -18.14
N ARG A 101 12.38 -0.11 -19.16
CA ARG A 101 11.63 -1.02 -20.05
C ARG A 101 11.44 -2.38 -19.43
N GLY A 102 10.37 -3.07 -19.82
CA GLY A 102 10.06 -4.42 -19.38
C GLY A 102 8.58 -4.65 -19.13
N LEU A 103 8.28 -5.67 -18.34
CA LEU A 103 6.95 -5.87 -17.75
C LEU A 103 6.89 -5.02 -16.48
N LEU A 104 5.96 -4.06 -16.43
CA LEU A 104 5.98 -2.98 -15.44
C LEU A 104 4.89 -3.11 -14.39
N SER A 105 3.73 -3.68 -14.72
CA SER A 105 2.67 -3.94 -13.74
C SER A 105 1.66 -4.99 -14.19
N THR A 106 0.87 -5.43 -13.21
CA THR A 106 -0.25 -6.38 -13.37
C THR A 106 -1.43 -5.88 -12.56
N ALA A 107 -2.62 -5.86 -13.17
CA ALA A 107 -3.87 -5.54 -12.50
C ALA A 107 -4.91 -6.64 -12.71
N PHE A 108 -5.48 -7.14 -11.64
CA PHE A 108 -6.53 -8.16 -11.67
C PHE A 108 -7.90 -7.51 -11.77
N SER A 109 -8.81 -8.12 -12.55
CA SER A 109 -10.22 -7.72 -12.60
C SER A 109 -10.81 -7.67 -11.19
N PRO A 110 -11.66 -6.69 -10.86
CA PRO A 110 -12.45 -6.74 -9.62
C PRO A 110 -13.28 -8.03 -9.49
N GLY A 111 -13.63 -8.64 -10.62
CA GLY A 111 -14.34 -9.95 -10.68
C GLY A 111 -13.42 -11.15 -10.92
N TYR A 112 -12.11 -11.05 -10.68
CA TYR A 112 -11.14 -12.11 -11.01
C TYR A 112 -11.51 -13.49 -10.46
N ALA A 113 -12.04 -13.57 -9.26
CA ALA A 113 -12.48 -14.83 -8.65
C ALA A 113 -13.48 -15.61 -9.52
N THR A 114 -14.22 -14.94 -10.39
CA THR A 114 -15.25 -15.53 -11.27
C THR A 114 -14.87 -15.51 -12.74
N ASN A 115 -14.19 -14.46 -13.23
CA ASN A 115 -13.87 -14.29 -14.65
C ASN A 115 -12.43 -14.67 -15.02
N GLY A 116 -11.52 -14.75 -14.04
CA GLY A 116 -10.12 -15.11 -14.22
C GLY A 116 -9.30 -14.10 -15.05
N LEU A 117 -9.81 -12.88 -15.27
CA LEU A 117 -9.19 -11.89 -16.15
C LEU A 117 -8.21 -10.98 -15.42
N PHE A 118 -7.09 -10.68 -16.07
CA PHE A 118 -6.11 -9.71 -15.59
C PHE A 118 -5.43 -9.00 -16.78
N TRP A 119 -4.81 -7.87 -16.50
CA TRP A 119 -4.10 -7.05 -17.49
C TRP A 119 -2.67 -6.84 -17.06
N VAL A 120 -1.80 -6.72 -18.06
CA VAL A 120 -0.39 -6.39 -17.88
C VAL A 120 -0.01 -5.18 -18.71
N TYR A 121 0.90 -4.37 -18.19
CA TYR A 121 1.52 -3.26 -18.88
C TYR A 121 3.00 -3.56 -19.12
N TYR A 122 3.44 -3.50 -20.37
CA TYR A 122 4.82 -3.80 -20.73
C TYR A 122 5.29 -2.98 -21.92
N THR A 123 6.61 -2.87 -22.10
CA THR A 123 7.23 -2.33 -23.31
C THR A 123 7.48 -3.45 -24.30
N ARG A 124 7.04 -3.30 -25.52
CA ARG A 124 7.22 -4.31 -26.57
C ARG A 124 8.69 -4.41 -26.99
N SER A 125 9.19 -5.62 -27.17
CA SER A 125 10.56 -5.85 -27.64
C SER A 125 10.80 -5.41 -29.09
N SER A 126 9.74 -5.47 -29.92
CA SER A 126 9.85 -5.22 -31.37
C SER A 126 10.06 -3.76 -31.75
N ASP A 127 9.51 -2.80 -30.97
CA ASP A 127 9.51 -1.38 -31.33
C ASP A 127 9.59 -0.44 -30.11
N GLY A 128 9.63 -0.99 -28.89
CA GLY A 128 9.67 -0.20 -27.67
C GLY A 128 8.33 0.45 -27.29
N ALA A 129 7.28 0.25 -28.04
CA ALA A 129 5.96 0.81 -27.73
C ALA A 129 5.41 0.25 -26.41
N LEU A 130 4.66 1.08 -25.69
CA LEU A 130 3.94 0.67 -24.49
C LEU A 130 2.72 -0.17 -24.91
N ALA A 131 2.50 -1.28 -24.25
CA ALA A 131 1.38 -2.17 -24.53
C ALA A 131 0.63 -2.52 -23.25
N ILE A 132 -0.70 -2.48 -23.33
CA ILE A 132 -1.60 -3.05 -22.34
C ILE A 132 -2.23 -4.28 -22.97
N ALA A 133 -2.09 -5.44 -22.30
CA ALA A 133 -2.65 -6.69 -22.80
C ALA A 133 -3.50 -7.38 -21.73
N ARG A 134 -4.62 -7.95 -22.17
CA ARG A 134 -5.53 -8.78 -21.37
C ARG A 134 -5.12 -10.23 -21.46
N TYR A 135 -5.11 -10.90 -20.32
CA TYR A 135 -4.88 -12.33 -20.16
C TYR A 135 -5.99 -12.96 -19.32
N SER A 136 -6.02 -14.29 -19.30
CA SER A 136 -6.87 -15.06 -18.39
C SER A 136 -6.07 -16.11 -17.63
N VAL A 137 -6.56 -16.50 -16.46
CA VAL A 137 -6.04 -17.68 -15.77
C VAL A 137 -6.41 -18.95 -16.54
N SER A 138 -5.55 -19.96 -16.52
CA SER A 138 -5.84 -21.28 -17.09
C SER A 138 -6.71 -22.12 -16.13
N THR A 139 -6.91 -23.39 -16.45
CA THR A 139 -7.55 -24.34 -15.51
C THR A 139 -6.74 -24.59 -14.25
N ASN A 140 -5.45 -24.25 -14.26
CA ASN A 140 -4.60 -24.21 -13.07
C ASN A 140 -4.58 -22.78 -12.52
N ALA A 141 -5.11 -22.56 -11.34
CA ALA A 141 -5.18 -21.23 -10.71
C ALA A 141 -3.81 -20.55 -10.50
N ASN A 142 -2.71 -21.28 -10.59
CA ASN A 142 -1.35 -20.77 -10.44
C ASN A 142 -0.63 -20.54 -11.80
N VAL A 143 -1.34 -20.69 -12.93
CA VAL A 143 -0.78 -20.53 -14.28
C VAL A 143 -1.78 -19.80 -15.16
N ALA A 144 -1.35 -18.75 -15.83
CA ALA A 144 -2.16 -18.04 -16.81
C ALA A 144 -2.15 -18.77 -18.18
N ASP A 145 -3.19 -18.53 -18.99
CA ASP A 145 -3.14 -18.84 -20.42
C ASP A 145 -2.09 -17.90 -21.06
N PRO A 146 -1.10 -18.42 -21.78
CA PRO A 146 -0.07 -17.59 -22.42
C PRO A 146 -0.59 -16.73 -23.58
N ASN A 147 -1.80 -16.98 -24.08
CA ASN A 147 -2.39 -16.30 -25.20
C ASN A 147 -3.10 -14.99 -24.75
N GLY A 148 -2.37 -13.89 -24.75
CA GLY A 148 -2.91 -12.57 -24.41
C GLY A 148 -3.46 -11.82 -25.63
N THR A 149 -4.32 -10.86 -25.35
CA THR A 149 -4.85 -9.91 -26.35
C THR A 149 -4.37 -8.50 -26.01
N VAL A 150 -3.56 -7.89 -26.89
CA VAL A 150 -3.19 -6.48 -26.77
C VAL A 150 -4.43 -5.62 -26.98
N ILE A 151 -4.77 -4.80 -25.98
CA ILE A 151 -5.94 -3.93 -26.03
C ILE A 151 -5.58 -2.50 -26.39
N LEU A 152 -4.38 -2.03 -26.04
CA LEU A 152 -3.89 -0.69 -26.35
C LEU A 152 -2.39 -0.74 -26.64
N THR A 153 -1.95 0.00 -27.65
CA THR A 153 -0.54 0.26 -27.94
C THR A 153 -0.33 1.76 -28.04
N ILE A 154 0.72 2.26 -27.37
CA ILE A 154 1.11 3.67 -27.39
C ILE A 154 2.54 3.74 -27.93
N PRO A 155 2.79 4.39 -29.09
CA PRO A 155 4.14 4.63 -29.56
C PRO A 155 4.98 5.35 -28.51
N HIS A 156 6.18 4.82 -28.23
CA HIS A 156 7.07 5.35 -27.21
C HIS A 156 8.46 5.56 -27.78
N PRO A 157 8.89 6.81 -28.01
CA PRO A 157 10.06 7.11 -28.83
C PRO A 157 11.39 6.81 -28.14
N VAL A 158 11.46 6.86 -26.81
CA VAL A 158 12.70 6.66 -26.03
C VAL A 158 12.52 5.56 -24.97
N GLY A 159 13.59 5.21 -24.27
CA GLY A 159 13.61 4.06 -23.36
C GLY A 159 13.22 4.36 -21.91
N ASN A 160 13.05 5.64 -21.55
CA ASN A 160 12.72 6.09 -20.20
C ASN A 160 11.37 6.82 -20.17
N HIS A 161 10.88 7.12 -18.98
CA HIS A 161 9.54 7.67 -18.69
C HIS A 161 8.42 6.78 -19.26
N ASN A 162 8.53 5.49 -18.98
CA ASN A 162 7.53 4.53 -19.41
C ASN A 162 6.27 4.56 -18.52
N GLY A 163 6.36 5.14 -17.31
CA GLY A 163 5.32 5.02 -16.31
C GLY A 163 5.09 3.55 -15.95
N GLY A 164 3.90 3.03 -16.25
CA GLY A 164 3.66 1.60 -16.31
C GLY A 164 2.71 1.02 -15.28
N GLN A 165 2.18 1.81 -14.37
CA GLN A 165 1.19 1.33 -13.43
C GLN A 165 -0.16 1.08 -14.11
N LEU A 166 -0.76 -0.07 -13.78
CA LEU A 166 -2.17 -0.39 -13.99
C LEU A 166 -2.86 -0.57 -12.65
N GLN A 167 -4.05 -0.04 -12.50
CA GLN A 167 -4.92 -0.34 -11.37
C GLN A 167 -6.39 -0.15 -11.74
N PHE A 168 -7.27 -1.00 -11.22
CA PHE A 168 -8.70 -0.74 -11.28
C PHE A 168 -9.07 0.32 -10.24
N GLY A 169 -9.79 1.33 -10.68
CA GLY A 169 -10.38 2.32 -9.78
C GLY A 169 -11.58 1.76 -9.01
N PRO A 170 -12.04 2.47 -7.97
CA PRO A 170 -13.25 2.10 -7.21
C PRO A 170 -14.52 2.11 -8.08
N ASP A 171 -14.45 2.74 -9.24
CA ASP A 171 -15.51 2.81 -10.26
C ASP A 171 -15.52 1.61 -11.23
N GLY A 172 -14.56 0.68 -11.06
CA GLY A 172 -14.44 -0.56 -11.83
C GLY A 172 -13.78 -0.39 -13.21
N TYR A 173 -13.30 0.80 -13.57
CA TYR A 173 -12.54 1.04 -14.80
C TYR A 173 -11.05 0.82 -14.59
N LEU A 174 -10.36 0.49 -15.69
CA LEU A 174 -8.91 0.32 -15.69
C LEU A 174 -8.20 1.65 -15.90
N TYR A 175 -7.32 2.01 -14.98
CA TYR A 175 -6.45 3.18 -15.10
C TYR A 175 -5.05 2.76 -15.50
N ALA A 176 -4.41 3.58 -16.35
CA ALA A 176 -3.05 3.37 -16.82
C ALA A 176 -2.28 4.70 -16.85
N GLY A 177 -1.03 4.69 -16.36
CA GLY A 177 -0.18 5.87 -16.30
C GLY A 177 1.02 5.77 -17.25
N PRO A 178 0.88 6.10 -18.56
CA PRO A 178 2.04 6.28 -19.43
C PRO A 178 2.76 7.59 -19.10
N GLY A 179 4.10 7.55 -19.09
CA GLY A 179 4.93 8.75 -18.98
C GLY A 179 4.90 9.61 -20.25
N ASP A 180 5.64 10.72 -20.22
CA ASP A 180 5.68 11.71 -21.31
C ASP A 180 6.44 11.25 -22.57
N GLY A 181 7.03 10.06 -22.53
CA GLY A 181 7.77 9.48 -23.66
C GLY A 181 9.26 9.70 -23.58
N GLY A 182 9.78 10.26 -22.49
CA GLY A 182 11.20 10.40 -22.19
C GLY A 182 11.85 11.67 -22.72
N SER A 183 13.15 11.72 -22.58
CA SER A 183 14.00 12.89 -22.82
C SER A 183 13.83 14.00 -21.77
N SER A 184 14.84 14.91 -21.73
CA SER A 184 14.78 16.08 -20.88
C SER A 184 13.68 17.05 -21.35
N CYS A 185 12.91 17.58 -20.40
CA CYS A 185 11.91 18.60 -20.67
C CYS A 185 10.83 18.21 -21.69
N ASP A 186 10.43 16.94 -21.76
CA ASP A 186 9.40 16.45 -22.66
C ASP A 186 9.65 16.86 -24.13
N LEU A 187 10.91 16.68 -24.57
CA LEU A 187 11.35 17.03 -25.91
C LEU A 187 11.44 15.81 -26.85
N SER A 188 10.90 14.67 -26.45
CA SER A 188 10.84 13.47 -27.27
C SER A 188 9.72 13.57 -28.32
N GLY A 189 10.06 13.34 -29.58
CA GLY A 189 9.09 13.34 -30.68
C GLY A 189 8.49 14.70 -30.97
N SER A 190 7.17 14.84 -30.83
CA SER A 190 6.41 16.05 -31.21
C SER A 190 6.48 17.21 -30.23
N THR A 191 7.23 17.09 -29.16
CA THR A 191 7.38 18.08 -28.08
C THR A 191 6.12 18.32 -27.25
N ASN A 192 6.30 18.49 -25.94
CA ASN A 192 5.22 18.82 -24.99
C ASN A 192 4.11 17.75 -24.95
N ASN A 193 4.49 16.47 -24.95
CA ASN A 193 3.54 15.36 -24.95
C ASN A 193 2.59 15.42 -23.76
N ALA A 194 3.09 15.79 -22.58
CA ALA A 194 2.29 15.85 -21.35
C ALA A 194 1.14 16.85 -21.45
N GLN A 195 1.30 17.99 -22.13
CA GLN A 195 0.25 19.00 -22.35
C GLN A 195 -0.54 18.81 -23.66
N ASN A 196 -0.08 17.93 -24.55
CA ASN A 196 -0.76 17.69 -25.83
C ASN A 196 -1.89 16.65 -25.65
N LEU A 197 -3.12 17.11 -25.62
CA LEU A 197 -4.30 16.27 -25.42
C LEU A 197 -4.67 15.37 -26.62
N SER A 198 -4.00 15.53 -27.76
CA SER A 198 -4.17 14.61 -28.91
C SER A 198 -3.31 13.32 -28.77
N LEU A 199 -2.45 13.25 -27.76
CA LEU A 199 -1.55 12.14 -27.48
C LEU A 199 -1.89 11.48 -26.14
N LEU A 200 -1.46 10.21 -25.97
CA LEU A 200 -1.68 9.45 -24.73
C LEU A 200 -0.48 9.48 -23.78
N LEU A 201 0.65 10.08 -24.19
CA LEU A 201 1.85 10.19 -23.37
C LEU A 201 1.72 11.34 -22.34
N GLY A 202 2.26 11.15 -21.14
CA GLY A 202 2.19 12.12 -20.04
C GLY A 202 0.79 12.28 -19.46
N LYS A 203 0.08 11.16 -19.30
CA LYS A 203 -1.35 11.10 -18.93
C LYS A 203 -1.63 10.08 -17.84
N LEU A 204 -2.77 10.23 -17.24
CA LEU A 204 -3.50 9.13 -16.62
C LEU A 204 -4.68 8.80 -17.54
N LEU A 205 -4.76 7.56 -17.99
CA LEU A 205 -5.82 7.05 -18.88
C LEU A 205 -6.86 6.31 -18.04
N ARG A 206 -8.13 6.31 -18.51
CA ARG A 206 -9.23 5.56 -17.89
C ARG A 206 -10.03 4.85 -18.98
N LEU A 207 -10.09 3.51 -18.89
CA LEU A 207 -10.59 2.61 -19.93
C LEU A 207 -11.66 1.68 -19.35
N ASP A 208 -12.73 1.47 -20.09
CA ASP A 208 -13.70 0.42 -19.81
C ASP A 208 -13.28 -0.87 -20.52
N VAL A 209 -12.88 -1.86 -19.77
CA VAL A 209 -12.44 -3.18 -20.22
C VAL A 209 -13.41 -4.30 -19.84
N SER A 210 -14.63 -3.96 -19.44
CA SER A 210 -15.65 -4.91 -19.00
C SER A 210 -16.15 -5.81 -20.13
N ASN A 211 -16.18 -5.30 -21.37
CA ASN A 211 -16.59 -6.08 -22.54
C ASN A 211 -15.39 -6.77 -23.19
N VAL A 212 -15.28 -8.09 -22.99
CA VAL A 212 -14.20 -8.91 -23.55
C VAL A 212 -14.26 -9.11 -25.07
N SER A 213 -15.40 -8.81 -25.70
CA SER A 213 -15.54 -8.90 -27.16
C SER A 213 -14.89 -7.73 -27.90
N THR A 214 -14.51 -6.68 -27.18
CA THR A 214 -13.78 -5.51 -27.68
C THR A 214 -12.43 -5.39 -27.02
N THR A 215 -11.56 -4.51 -27.49
CA THR A 215 -10.31 -4.18 -26.84
C THR A 215 -10.58 -3.37 -25.56
N TYR A 216 -11.26 -2.25 -25.69
CA TYR A 216 -11.80 -1.43 -24.61
C TYR A 216 -12.89 -0.51 -25.17
N THR A 217 -13.63 0.16 -24.31
CA THR A 217 -14.51 1.28 -24.63
C THR A 217 -14.17 2.48 -23.76
N ILE A 218 -14.70 3.65 -24.12
CA ILE A 218 -14.47 4.88 -23.36
C ILE A 218 -15.57 5.02 -22.30
N PRO A 219 -15.23 5.14 -21.00
CA PRO A 219 -16.22 5.44 -19.98
C PRO A 219 -16.98 6.74 -20.32
N PRO A 220 -18.32 6.76 -20.30
CA PRO A 220 -19.10 7.95 -20.66
C PRO A 220 -18.82 9.17 -19.79
N SER A 221 -18.30 8.94 -18.60
CA SER A 221 -17.92 9.99 -17.63
C SER A 221 -16.46 10.43 -17.73
N ASN A 222 -15.72 10.05 -18.78
CA ASN A 222 -14.40 10.62 -19.02
C ASN A 222 -14.51 12.10 -19.37
N PRO A 223 -13.59 12.95 -18.88
CA PRO A 223 -13.72 14.42 -18.96
C PRO A 223 -13.71 14.95 -20.40
N PHE A 224 -13.11 14.22 -21.33
CA PHE A 224 -12.88 14.69 -22.71
C PHE A 224 -13.68 13.93 -23.78
N VAL A 225 -14.66 13.15 -23.38
CA VAL A 225 -15.47 12.30 -24.29
C VAL A 225 -16.10 13.05 -25.44
N SER A 226 -16.48 14.31 -25.25
CA SER A 226 -17.13 15.16 -26.26
C SER A 226 -16.20 16.24 -26.81
N SER A 227 -14.89 16.17 -26.58
CA SER A 227 -13.93 17.22 -26.94
C SER A 227 -13.27 16.87 -28.28
N ASN A 228 -13.48 17.70 -29.29
CA ASN A 228 -12.89 17.49 -30.61
C ASN A 228 -11.37 17.61 -30.60
N GLY A 229 -10.67 16.63 -31.21
CA GLY A 229 -9.21 16.60 -31.29
C GLY A 229 -8.51 16.21 -30.00
N VAL A 230 -9.25 15.86 -28.95
CA VAL A 230 -8.73 15.37 -27.65
C VAL A 230 -8.95 13.85 -27.57
N ARG A 231 -7.99 13.15 -27.04
CA ARG A 231 -8.09 11.70 -26.79
C ARG A 231 -9.08 11.43 -25.64
N PRO A 232 -10.18 10.72 -25.90
CA PRO A 232 -11.23 10.50 -24.91
C PRO A 232 -10.83 9.51 -23.80
N GLU A 233 -9.72 8.78 -23.97
CA GLU A 233 -9.12 7.91 -22.94
C GLU A 233 -8.55 8.69 -21.76
N ILE A 234 -8.26 9.99 -21.93
CA ILE A 234 -7.57 10.81 -20.94
C ILE A 234 -8.47 11.06 -19.73
N TRP A 235 -7.97 10.69 -18.54
CA TRP A 235 -8.55 11.04 -17.25
C TRP A 235 -7.92 12.30 -16.67
N ALA A 236 -6.57 12.38 -16.70
CA ALA A 236 -5.78 13.54 -16.28
C ALA A 236 -4.53 13.65 -17.15
N TYR A 237 -3.87 14.81 -17.13
CA TYR A 237 -2.73 15.10 -17.97
C TYR A 237 -1.69 15.99 -17.27
N GLY A 238 -0.58 16.27 -17.96
CA GLY A 238 0.49 17.07 -17.39
C GLY A 238 1.33 16.30 -16.37
N LEU A 239 1.51 15.00 -16.61
CA LEU A 239 2.36 14.12 -15.83
C LEU A 239 3.67 13.85 -16.58
N ARG A 240 4.78 13.72 -15.87
CA ARG A 240 6.08 13.42 -16.47
C ARG A 240 6.34 11.91 -16.57
N ASN A 241 6.39 11.26 -15.45
CA ASN A 241 6.62 9.82 -15.34
C ASN A 241 5.86 9.28 -14.11
N PRO A 242 4.52 9.16 -14.20
CA PRO A 242 3.69 8.69 -13.10
C PRO A 242 4.02 7.22 -12.82
N TRP A 243 5.11 7.02 -12.06
CA TRP A 243 5.73 5.70 -11.89
C TRP A 243 4.79 4.73 -11.18
N ARG A 244 4.23 5.17 -10.04
CA ARG A 244 3.16 4.40 -9.35
C ARG A 244 2.07 5.35 -8.87
N PHE A 245 0.84 4.89 -9.00
CA PHE A 245 -0.34 5.52 -8.41
C PHE A 245 -1.19 4.48 -7.70
N SER A 246 -2.03 4.92 -6.78
CA SER A 246 -2.95 4.02 -6.09
C SER A 246 -4.24 4.72 -5.70
N PHE A 247 -5.32 3.94 -5.65
CA PHE A 247 -6.57 4.37 -5.05
C PHE A 247 -6.61 3.91 -3.58
N ASP A 248 -6.97 4.83 -2.70
CA ASP A 248 -7.28 4.48 -1.32
C ASP A 248 -8.52 3.56 -1.30
N ARG A 249 -8.36 2.32 -0.87
CA ARG A 249 -9.44 1.32 -0.86
C ARG A 249 -10.64 1.69 0.02
N THR A 250 -10.50 2.67 0.93
CA THR A 250 -11.55 3.13 1.84
C THR A 250 -12.26 4.37 1.34
N THR A 251 -11.52 5.37 0.83
CA THR A 251 -12.10 6.65 0.41
C THR A 251 -12.29 6.74 -1.09
N GLY A 252 -11.51 5.99 -1.87
CA GLY A 252 -11.45 6.08 -3.33
C GLY A 252 -10.59 7.23 -3.84
N ASP A 253 -9.88 7.94 -2.97
CA ASP A 253 -8.95 8.99 -3.35
C ASP A 253 -7.78 8.42 -4.15
N LEU A 254 -7.32 9.16 -5.14
CA LEU A 254 -6.18 8.82 -5.98
C LEU A 254 -4.94 9.58 -5.52
N LEU A 255 -3.82 8.88 -5.36
CA LEU A 255 -2.50 9.43 -5.10
C LEU A 255 -1.54 8.96 -6.19
N ILE A 256 -0.73 9.87 -6.73
CA ILE A 256 0.20 9.61 -7.82
C ILE A 256 1.59 10.05 -7.38
N GLY A 257 2.59 9.17 -7.50
CA GLY A 257 4.00 9.53 -7.44
C GLY A 257 4.48 9.84 -8.85
N ASP A 258 4.70 11.12 -9.14
CA ASP A 258 5.21 11.57 -10.44
C ASP A 258 6.67 11.97 -10.32
N VAL A 259 7.52 11.29 -11.08
CA VAL A 259 8.98 11.47 -11.03
C VAL A 259 9.37 12.77 -11.71
N GLY A 260 9.99 13.65 -10.95
CA GLY A 260 10.50 14.94 -11.42
C GLY A 260 11.73 14.83 -12.30
N GLN A 261 12.24 15.96 -12.76
CA GLN A 261 13.36 15.95 -13.71
C GLN A 261 14.72 16.18 -13.04
N ASN A 262 14.89 17.28 -12.33
CA ASN A 262 16.19 17.69 -11.81
C ASN A 262 16.14 18.20 -10.37
N ALA A 263 14.99 18.61 -9.87
CA ALA A 263 14.92 19.37 -8.65
C ALA A 263 13.89 18.81 -7.65
N TRP A 264 12.76 18.36 -8.11
CA TRP A 264 11.63 18.04 -7.23
C TRP A 264 10.93 16.74 -7.66
N GLU A 265 10.71 15.87 -6.69
CA GLU A 265 9.77 14.76 -6.76
C GLU A 265 8.44 15.22 -6.18
N GLU A 266 7.31 14.68 -6.69
CA GLU A 266 5.99 15.14 -6.27
C GLU A 266 4.99 14.01 -6.03
N VAL A 267 4.07 14.28 -5.10
CA VAL A 267 2.87 13.47 -4.89
C VAL A 267 1.67 14.30 -5.30
N ASP A 268 0.97 13.83 -6.31
CA ASP A 268 -0.30 14.40 -6.73
C ASP A 268 -1.48 13.73 -6.06
N PHE A 269 -2.57 14.45 -5.96
CA PHE A 269 -3.76 14.00 -5.25
C PHE A 269 -5.04 14.38 -5.98
N GLN A 270 -5.98 13.45 -5.98
CA GLN A 270 -7.32 13.66 -6.49
C GLN A 270 -8.33 13.02 -5.54
N THR A 271 -9.32 13.79 -5.10
CA THR A 271 -10.40 13.25 -4.27
C THR A 271 -11.27 12.28 -5.05
N ALA A 272 -11.82 11.29 -4.37
CA ALA A 272 -12.88 10.43 -4.90
C ALA A 272 -14.05 11.29 -5.41
N GLY A 273 -14.67 11.04 -6.46
CA GLY A 273 -15.76 11.86 -7.03
C GLY A 273 -15.29 13.08 -7.82
N SER A 274 -14.00 13.25 -8.03
CA SER A 274 -13.49 14.20 -9.02
C SER A 274 -14.05 13.87 -10.41
N PRO A 275 -14.40 14.90 -11.22
CA PRO A 275 -14.84 14.67 -12.59
C PRO A 275 -13.69 14.34 -13.56
N GLY A 276 -12.44 14.28 -13.11
CA GLY A 276 -11.26 14.16 -13.98
C GLY A 276 -10.88 15.49 -14.64
N GLY A 277 -9.95 15.44 -15.59
CA GLY A 277 -9.51 16.60 -16.36
C GLY A 277 -8.43 17.46 -15.70
N GLN A 278 -7.85 17.03 -14.56
CA GLN A 278 -6.77 17.75 -13.90
C GLN A 278 -5.53 17.84 -14.80
N ASN A 279 -4.91 19.05 -14.78
CA ASN A 279 -3.58 19.29 -15.32
C ASN A 279 -2.58 19.36 -14.17
N TYR A 280 -1.71 18.37 -14.03
CA TYR A 280 -0.69 18.33 -12.97
C TYR A 280 0.57 19.15 -13.30
N GLY A 281 0.62 19.77 -14.44
CA GLY A 281 1.51 20.89 -14.73
C GLY A 281 2.77 20.57 -15.50
N TRP A 282 3.23 19.32 -15.59
CA TRP A 282 4.41 18.99 -16.37
C TRP A 282 4.20 19.33 -17.87
N ARG A 283 5.10 19.98 -18.54
CA ARG A 283 6.45 20.54 -18.20
C ARG A 283 6.44 22.05 -17.87
N LEU A 284 5.28 22.60 -17.55
CA LEU A 284 5.15 24.03 -17.17
C LEU A 284 5.68 24.25 -15.77
N THR A 285 5.44 23.28 -14.90
CA THR A 285 5.89 23.25 -13.49
C THR A 285 6.64 21.96 -13.20
N GLU A 286 7.51 21.99 -12.20
CA GLU A 286 8.11 20.85 -11.51
C GLU A 286 7.98 21.12 -10.00
N GLY A 287 7.23 20.29 -9.26
CA GLY A 287 6.80 20.62 -7.92
C GLY A 287 6.00 21.92 -7.88
N PHE A 288 6.32 22.80 -6.95
CA PHE A 288 5.72 24.13 -6.85
C PHE A 288 6.39 25.20 -7.72
N VAL A 289 7.41 24.83 -8.51
CA VAL A 289 8.25 25.78 -9.23
C VAL A 289 7.86 25.87 -10.70
N CYS A 290 7.65 27.11 -11.16
CA CYS A 290 7.38 27.39 -12.56
C CYS A 290 8.63 27.45 -13.41
N GLY A 291 8.53 27.00 -14.66
CA GLY A 291 9.48 27.35 -15.69
C GLY A 291 10.76 26.52 -15.72
N THR A 292 10.82 25.38 -15.05
CA THR A 292 12.00 24.48 -15.09
C THR A 292 12.37 24.10 -16.52
N CYS A 293 11.36 23.87 -17.37
CA CYS A 293 11.54 23.51 -18.79
C CYS A 293 10.95 24.54 -19.77
N THR A 294 10.54 25.69 -19.29
CA THR A 294 9.95 26.76 -20.10
C THR A 294 10.47 28.12 -19.62
N ASN A 295 10.35 29.18 -20.43
CA ASN A 295 10.75 30.53 -20.02
C ASN A 295 9.73 31.20 -19.06
N GLY A 296 9.31 30.48 -18.03
CA GLY A 296 8.29 30.89 -17.05
C GLY A 296 6.92 30.25 -17.29
N CYS A 297 6.05 30.28 -16.25
CA CYS A 297 4.66 29.90 -16.41
C CYS A 297 3.93 31.00 -17.20
N THR A 298 3.22 30.61 -18.24
CA THR A 298 2.27 31.53 -18.88
C THR A 298 1.08 31.74 -17.91
N ASN A 299 0.76 32.99 -17.61
CA ASN A 299 -0.22 33.40 -16.57
C ASN A 299 -1.68 32.88 -16.78
N ASN A 300 -1.93 32.02 -17.77
CA ASN A 300 -3.28 31.63 -18.19
C ASN A 300 -3.56 30.12 -18.10
N ILE A 301 -2.64 29.30 -17.55
CA ILE A 301 -2.86 27.87 -17.41
C ILE A 301 -3.08 27.53 -15.93
N THR A 302 -4.27 27.01 -15.63
CA THR A 302 -4.58 26.48 -14.32
C THR A 302 -3.97 25.08 -14.19
N VAL A 303 -3.08 24.90 -13.20
CA VAL A 303 -2.49 23.62 -12.84
C VAL A 303 -2.98 23.16 -11.48
N THR A 304 -3.15 21.87 -11.31
CA THR A 304 -3.39 21.26 -10.02
C THR A 304 -2.03 21.06 -9.34
N GLN A 305 -1.81 21.74 -8.23
CA GLN A 305 -0.55 21.64 -7.49
C GLN A 305 -0.43 20.31 -6.77
N PRO A 306 0.78 19.72 -6.67
CA PRO A 306 1.02 18.53 -5.86
C PRO A 306 0.71 18.81 -4.37
N ILE A 307 0.37 17.78 -3.64
CA ILE A 307 0.13 17.87 -2.18
C ILE A 307 1.43 17.85 -1.39
N LEU A 308 2.48 17.27 -1.93
CA LEU A 308 3.81 17.14 -1.34
C LEU A 308 4.87 17.18 -2.42
N VAL A 309 6.00 17.78 -2.07
CA VAL A 309 7.22 17.74 -2.88
C VAL A 309 8.43 17.49 -1.98
N TYR A 310 9.46 16.86 -2.54
CA TYR A 310 10.79 16.81 -1.92
C TYR A 310 11.89 16.96 -2.98
N ASN A 311 13.03 17.52 -2.56
CA ASN A 311 14.13 17.81 -3.47
C ASN A 311 15.08 16.62 -3.65
N HIS A 312 15.92 16.71 -4.68
CA HIS A 312 16.91 15.69 -5.02
C HIS A 312 18.16 15.64 -4.11
N SER A 313 18.16 16.32 -2.95
CA SER A 313 19.29 16.23 -2.00
C SER A 313 19.42 14.83 -1.41
N GLY A 314 20.30 14.03 -2.00
CA GLY A 314 20.47 12.62 -1.64
C GLY A 314 19.36 11.67 -2.13
N LYS A 315 18.41 12.19 -2.92
CA LYS A 315 17.23 11.51 -3.46
C LYS A 315 17.18 11.66 -4.98
N CYS A 316 16.34 10.92 -5.68
CA CYS A 316 16.34 11.01 -7.14
C CYS A 316 15.05 10.62 -7.85
N SER A 317 14.18 9.84 -7.23
CA SER A 317 12.99 9.31 -7.91
C SER A 317 11.98 8.77 -6.92
N ILE A 318 10.79 9.34 -6.95
CA ILE A 318 9.67 8.84 -6.15
C ILE A 318 9.18 7.50 -6.68
N SER A 319 8.99 6.53 -5.78
CA SER A 319 8.42 5.22 -6.13
C SER A 319 6.89 5.15 -6.03
N GLY A 320 6.26 6.23 -5.51
CA GLY A 320 4.83 6.18 -5.16
C GLY A 320 4.55 5.18 -4.04
N GLY A 321 3.30 4.84 -3.82
CA GLY A 321 2.93 3.93 -2.74
C GLY A 321 1.43 3.78 -2.53
N TYR A 322 1.01 3.48 -1.28
CA TYR A 322 -0.38 3.22 -0.92
C TYR A 322 -0.77 3.90 0.39
N ARG A 323 -2.04 4.26 0.52
CA ARG A 323 -2.59 4.66 1.82
C ARG A 323 -2.85 3.39 2.65
N TYR A 324 -2.15 3.27 3.78
CA TYR A 324 -2.23 2.07 4.62
C TYR A 324 -3.64 1.87 5.19
N ARG A 325 -4.20 0.68 4.99
CA ARG A 325 -5.51 0.26 5.46
C ARG A 325 -5.51 -1.12 6.13
N GLY A 326 -4.32 -1.65 6.39
CA GLY A 326 -4.14 -2.88 7.13
C GLY A 326 -4.46 -2.75 8.62
N GLY A 327 -4.51 -3.89 9.29
CA GLY A 327 -4.79 -3.96 10.73
C GLY A 327 -3.57 -4.19 11.60
N ALA A 328 -2.41 -4.57 11.01
CA ALA A 328 -1.24 -4.96 11.79
C ALA A 328 -0.51 -3.76 12.42
N ILE A 329 -0.64 -2.56 11.83
CA ILE A 329 0.01 -1.33 12.31
C ILE A 329 -1.05 -0.24 12.50
N PRO A 330 -1.89 -0.30 13.55
CA PRO A 330 -3.01 0.62 13.72
C PRO A 330 -2.64 2.12 13.69
N PRO A 331 -1.50 2.58 14.23
CA PRO A 331 -1.12 3.99 14.16
C PRO A 331 -0.82 4.47 12.73
N LEU A 332 -0.54 3.56 11.79
CA LEU A 332 -0.29 3.90 10.39
C LEU A 332 -1.58 4.08 9.57
N ALA A 333 -2.73 3.71 10.13
CA ALA A 333 -4.01 3.74 9.41
C ALA A 333 -4.31 5.13 8.82
N GLY A 334 -4.55 5.18 7.51
CA GLY A 334 -4.81 6.42 6.76
C GLY A 334 -3.57 7.19 6.31
N THR A 335 -2.38 6.76 6.69
CA THR A 335 -1.11 7.33 6.21
C THR A 335 -0.80 6.86 4.80
N TYR A 336 -0.45 7.74 3.90
CA TYR A 336 0.09 7.39 2.58
C TYR A 336 1.58 7.06 2.74
N VAL A 337 1.94 5.81 2.47
CA VAL A 337 3.31 5.30 2.57
C VAL A 337 3.91 5.25 1.18
N TYR A 338 5.05 5.91 0.99
CA TYR A 338 5.77 6.00 -0.28
C TYR A 338 7.28 6.03 -0.04
N ALA A 339 8.10 5.95 -1.09
CA ALA A 339 9.55 5.90 -0.95
C ALA A 339 10.28 6.66 -2.05
N ASP A 340 11.57 6.90 -1.83
CA ASP A 340 12.52 7.32 -2.86
C ASP A 340 13.40 6.12 -3.28
N TYR A 341 13.59 5.98 -4.57
CA TYR A 341 14.35 4.88 -5.17
C TYR A 341 15.83 4.91 -4.80
N CYS A 342 16.46 6.10 -4.78
CA CYS A 342 17.90 6.24 -4.59
C CYS A 342 18.30 6.17 -3.11
N SER A 343 17.57 6.89 -2.25
CA SER A 343 17.90 6.95 -0.83
C SER A 343 17.45 5.70 -0.09
N GLY A 344 16.35 5.07 -0.53
CA GLY A 344 15.74 3.96 0.18
C GLY A 344 14.90 4.39 1.40
N GLU A 345 14.71 5.70 1.59
CA GLU A 345 13.83 6.22 2.64
C GLU A 345 12.37 5.90 2.32
N ILE A 346 11.66 5.40 3.33
CA ILE A 346 10.21 5.19 3.31
C ILE A 346 9.56 6.30 4.12
N PHE A 347 8.65 7.03 3.48
CA PHE A 347 7.96 8.17 4.04
C PHE A 347 6.51 7.83 4.39
N GLY A 348 5.96 8.55 5.36
CA GLY A 348 4.54 8.54 5.67
C GLY A 348 3.95 9.93 5.56
N ALA A 349 2.95 10.09 4.69
CA ALA A 349 2.23 11.35 4.54
C ALA A 349 0.83 11.26 5.16
N THR A 350 0.45 12.32 5.86
CA THR A 350 -0.86 12.41 6.50
C THR A 350 -1.49 13.75 6.23
N GLN A 351 -2.83 13.76 6.13
CA GLN A 351 -3.61 14.96 5.96
C GLN A 351 -4.20 15.42 7.31
N SER A 352 -4.04 16.68 7.64
CA SER A 352 -4.67 17.29 8.83
C SER A 352 -6.18 17.45 8.60
N LEU A 353 -6.93 17.72 9.66
CA LEU A 353 -8.35 18.09 9.57
C LEU A 353 -8.58 19.38 8.76
N ALA A 354 -7.59 20.25 8.66
CA ALA A 354 -7.63 21.46 7.83
C ALA A 354 -7.28 21.19 6.35
N GLY A 355 -7.02 19.92 5.96
CA GLY A 355 -6.68 19.56 4.60
C GLY A 355 -5.20 19.68 4.24
N THR A 356 -4.35 20.14 5.14
CA THR A 356 -2.91 20.30 4.91
C THR A 356 -2.19 18.96 5.01
N TRP A 357 -1.34 18.65 4.05
CA TRP A 357 -0.51 17.45 4.06
C TRP A 357 0.86 17.71 4.71
N SER A 358 1.37 16.71 5.38
CA SER A 358 2.72 16.69 5.94
C SER A 358 3.29 15.29 5.82
N SER A 359 4.60 15.19 5.63
CA SER A 359 5.33 13.94 5.51
C SER A 359 6.47 13.85 6.50
N ALA A 360 6.78 12.62 6.93
CA ALA A 360 7.92 12.29 7.77
C ALA A 360 8.51 10.95 7.32
N THR A 361 9.81 10.75 7.57
CA THR A 361 10.47 9.45 7.37
C THR A 361 9.95 8.46 8.41
N LEU A 362 9.49 7.29 7.96
CA LEU A 362 9.02 6.19 8.80
C LEU A 362 10.15 5.20 9.09
N THR A 363 10.97 4.94 8.08
CA THR A 363 12.18 4.11 8.20
C THR A 363 13.11 4.43 7.04
N ASP A 364 14.40 4.14 7.24
CA ASP A 364 15.45 4.32 6.23
C ASP A 364 16.06 2.96 5.92
N THR A 365 16.25 2.68 4.64
CA THR A 365 16.82 1.43 4.15
C THR A 365 18.02 1.70 3.25
N VAL A 366 18.80 0.67 2.97
CA VAL A 366 19.86 0.71 1.96
C VAL A 366 19.39 0.18 0.61
N PHE A 367 18.08 0.08 0.40
CA PHE A 367 17.49 -0.57 -0.77
C PHE A 367 17.16 0.44 -1.86
N ASN A 368 17.36 0.05 -3.11
CA ASN A 368 16.64 0.70 -4.19
C ASN A 368 15.19 0.16 -4.18
N ILE A 369 14.23 1.05 -3.98
CA ILE A 369 12.81 0.70 -3.88
C ILE A 369 12.11 1.15 -5.15
N THR A 370 11.54 0.22 -5.93
CA THR A 370 10.82 0.56 -7.17
C THR A 370 9.31 0.48 -7.01
N THR A 371 8.81 -0.21 -6.00
CA THR A 371 7.37 -0.41 -5.87
C THR A 371 6.96 -0.77 -4.46
N PHE A 372 5.74 -0.40 -4.14
CA PHE A 372 4.95 -1.00 -3.07
C PHE A 372 3.87 -1.90 -3.67
N GLY A 373 3.26 -2.69 -2.82
CA GLY A 373 2.04 -3.43 -3.09
C GLY A 373 1.24 -3.60 -1.81
N GLU A 374 -0.04 -3.87 -1.95
CA GLU A 374 -0.86 -4.25 -0.81
C GLU A 374 -1.43 -5.66 -1.00
N ASP A 375 -1.70 -6.34 0.11
CA ASP A 375 -2.48 -7.57 0.07
C ASP A 375 -4.00 -7.30 0.15
N GLN A 376 -4.78 -8.36 0.07
CA GLN A 376 -6.24 -8.26 0.15
C GLN A 376 -6.76 -7.65 1.48
N PHE A 377 -5.94 -7.62 2.52
CA PHE A 377 -6.26 -7.07 3.84
C PHE A 377 -5.74 -5.64 4.04
N GLY A 378 -5.00 -5.08 3.05
CA GLY A 378 -4.44 -3.74 3.10
C GLY A 378 -3.09 -3.64 3.81
N GLU A 379 -2.43 -4.78 4.07
CA GLU A 379 -1.06 -4.79 4.56
C GLU A 379 -0.09 -4.46 3.43
N LEU A 380 0.94 -3.67 3.72
CA LEU A 380 1.86 -3.18 2.71
C LEU A 380 3.12 -4.03 2.60
N TYR A 381 3.55 -4.15 1.36
CA TYR A 381 4.79 -4.80 0.95
C TYR A 381 5.63 -3.83 0.14
N VAL A 382 6.95 -3.99 0.25
CA VAL A 382 7.94 -3.18 -0.48
C VAL A 382 9.01 -4.11 -1.05
N ASN A 383 9.60 -3.75 -2.17
CA ASN A 383 10.67 -4.53 -2.75
C ASN A 383 12.06 -3.93 -2.42
N ARG A 384 13.06 -4.81 -2.40
CA ARG A 384 14.45 -4.47 -2.67
C ARG A 384 14.71 -4.76 -4.14
N TYR A 385 14.88 -3.71 -4.95
CA TYR A 385 15.23 -3.87 -6.35
C TYR A 385 16.68 -4.29 -6.49
N SER A 386 16.95 -5.32 -7.27
CA SER A 386 18.30 -5.76 -7.60
C SER A 386 18.30 -6.56 -8.90
N ASN A 387 19.37 -6.41 -9.66
CA ASN A 387 19.62 -7.17 -10.90
C ASN A 387 20.12 -8.60 -10.64
N ASP A 388 20.33 -8.96 -9.39
CA ASP A 388 20.84 -10.27 -8.96
C ASP A 388 19.86 -10.97 -7.99
N VAL A 389 20.34 -12.08 -7.40
CA VAL A 389 19.58 -12.87 -6.42
C VAL A 389 19.25 -12.15 -5.10
N ALA A 390 19.78 -10.93 -4.90
CA ALA A 390 19.48 -10.15 -3.71
C ALA A 390 18.13 -9.43 -3.80
N GLY A 391 17.45 -9.43 -4.96
CA GLY A 391 16.11 -8.92 -5.11
C GLY A 391 15.13 -9.66 -4.20
N ALA A 392 14.27 -8.92 -3.52
CA ALA A 392 13.40 -9.45 -2.48
C ALA A 392 12.13 -8.63 -2.29
N VAL A 393 11.15 -9.22 -1.62
CA VAL A 393 9.93 -8.56 -1.14
C VAL A 393 9.90 -8.65 0.37
N TYR A 394 9.58 -7.53 1.00
CA TYR A 394 9.42 -7.39 2.44
C TYR A 394 7.99 -6.93 2.75
N ARG A 395 7.48 -7.36 3.89
CA ARG A 395 6.27 -6.79 4.49
C ARG A 395 6.67 -5.69 5.46
N LEU A 396 5.96 -4.57 5.44
CA LEU A 396 6.07 -3.57 6.48
C LEU A 396 5.50 -4.13 7.77
N ILE A 397 6.25 -3.99 8.86
CA ILE A 397 5.82 -4.38 10.20
C ILE A 397 6.05 -3.23 11.17
N TRP A 398 5.32 -3.21 12.27
CA TRP A 398 5.62 -2.34 13.39
C TRP A 398 6.88 -2.84 14.07
N LYS A 399 7.83 -1.95 14.32
CA LYS A 399 9.12 -2.34 14.88
C LYS A 399 8.95 -2.89 16.29
N ASP A 400 9.52 -4.06 16.53
CA ASP A 400 9.54 -4.82 17.80
C ASP A 400 10.95 -5.42 17.89
N THR A 401 11.84 -4.71 18.62
CA THR A 401 13.28 -4.97 18.58
C THR A 401 13.65 -6.28 19.29
N ASP A 402 12.97 -6.63 20.36
CA ASP A 402 13.27 -7.82 21.15
C ASP A 402 12.35 -9.02 20.86
N GLY A 403 11.29 -8.79 20.07
CA GLY A 403 10.42 -9.84 19.55
C GLY A 403 9.42 -10.39 20.55
N ASP A 404 9.09 -9.64 21.60
CA ASP A 404 8.17 -10.10 22.65
C ASP A 404 6.68 -9.90 22.29
N GLY A 405 6.41 -9.22 21.17
CA GLY A 405 5.08 -8.95 20.63
C GLY A 405 4.52 -7.58 21.02
N MET A 406 5.27 -6.77 21.78
CA MET A 406 4.95 -5.38 22.06
C MET A 406 5.86 -4.46 21.23
N PRO A 407 5.33 -3.61 20.34
CA PRO A 407 6.17 -2.73 19.54
C PRO A 407 6.95 -1.71 20.35
N ASP A 408 8.19 -1.38 19.92
CA ASP A 408 9.10 -0.44 20.58
C ASP A 408 8.41 0.87 21.04
N ASP A 409 7.63 1.49 20.15
CA ASP A 409 6.93 2.75 20.45
C ASP A 409 5.88 2.56 21.55
N SER A 410 5.23 1.41 21.59
CA SER A 410 4.25 1.05 22.62
C SER A 410 4.94 0.79 23.97
N GLU A 411 6.13 0.21 23.95
CA GLU A 411 6.94 -0.05 25.14
C GLU A 411 7.47 1.25 25.76
N ILE A 412 8.05 2.13 24.93
CA ILE A 412 8.49 3.47 25.37
C ILE A 412 7.34 4.20 26.05
N LEU A 413 6.16 4.15 25.47
CA LEU A 413 4.96 4.77 26.02
C LEU A 413 4.54 4.12 27.34
N ALA A 414 4.60 2.81 27.42
CA ALA A 414 4.27 2.01 28.61
C ALA A 414 5.31 2.17 29.73
N GLY A 415 6.55 2.54 29.37
CA GLY A 415 7.70 2.57 30.25
C GLY A 415 8.31 1.17 30.48
N THR A 416 8.10 0.26 29.52
CA THR A 416 8.83 -1.00 29.40
C THR A 416 10.10 -0.81 28.58
N ASP A 417 10.95 -1.81 28.44
CA ASP A 417 12.25 -1.73 27.77
C ASP A 417 12.21 -2.46 26.43
N PRO A 418 12.28 -1.73 25.28
CA PRO A 418 12.23 -2.32 23.93
C PRO A 418 13.37 -3.30 23.58
N ASN A 419 14.33 -3.47 24.46
CA ASN A 419 15.46 -4.39 24.25
C ASN A 419 15.43 -5.60 25.21
N ASN A 420 14.37 -5.76 25.99
CA ASN A 420 14.26 -6.82 26.97
C ASN A 420 12.96 -7.62 26.81
N PRO A 421 12.99 -8.80 26.18
CA PRO A 421 11.81 -9.59 25.85
C PRO A 421 11.01 -10.10 27.08
N ASN A 422 11.41 -9.73 28.28
CA ASN A 422 10.65 -9.99 29.49
C ASN A 422 10.01 -8.73 30.10
N SER A 423 10.21 -7.56 29.47
CA SER A 423 9.77 -6.25 29.95
C SER A 423 8.56 -5.72 29.20
N PHE A 424 7.49 -6.47 29.07
CA PHE A 424 6.28 -6.05 28.37
C PHE A 424 5.03 -6.12 29.24
N LEU A 425 4.02 -5.33 28.90
CA LEU A 425 2.73 -5.40 29.57
C LEU A 425 1.94 -6.61 29.12
N ARG A 426 1.55 -7.46 30.07
CA ARG A 426 0.75 -8.65 29.80
C ARG A 426 -0.21 -8.96 30.93
N ILE A 427 -1.30 -9.64 30.59
CA ILE A 427 -2.09 -10.35 31.59
C ILE A 427 -1.35 -11.65 31.94
N ILE A 428 -1.00 -11.79 33.19
CA ILE A 428 -0.17 -12.87 33.71
C ILE A 428 -1.02 -14.08 34.10
N ALA A 429 -2.19 -13.81 34.71
CA ALA A 429 -3.12 -14.84 35.15
C ALA A 429 -4.56 -14.33 35.16
N THR A 430 -5.48 -15.23 34.94
CA THR A 430 -6.90 -14.99 35.20
C THR A 430 -7.52 -16.22 35.84
N GLY A 431 -8.52 -16.02 36.70
CA GLY A 431 -9.21 -17.15 37.35
C GLY A 431 -10.31 -16.73 38.29
N PRO A 432 -11.16 -17.68 38.68
CA PRO A 432 -12.24 -17.41 39.61
C PRO A 432 -11.68 -17.23 41.02
N SER A 433 -12.28 -16.32 41.79
CA SER A 433 -12.07 -16.12 43.20
C SER A 433 -13.43 -15.92 43.87
N ASN A 434 -14.00 -16.99 44.44
CA ASN A 434 -15.40 -17.05 44.88
C ASN A 434 -16.38 -16.76 43.73
N ALA A 435 -17.20 -15.73 43.87
CA ALA A 435 -18.16 -15.28 42.83
C ALA A 435 -17.51 -14.35 41.79
N ASP A 436 -16.30 -13.88 42.04
CA ASP A 436 -15.59 -12.90 41.20
C ASP A 436 -14.64 -13.58 40.24
N TRP A 437 -14.29 -12.90 39.14
CA TRP A 437 -13.19 -13.29 38.27
C TRP A 437 -12.00 -12.34 38.48
N THR A 438 -10.83 -12.86 38.68
CA THR A 438 -9.64 -12.04 38.89
C THR A 438 -8.76 -12.01 37.67
N VAL A 439 -8.19 -10.83 37.41
CA VAL A 439 -7.22 -10.58 36.31
C VAL A 439 -5.95 -10.03 36.94
N THR A 440 -4.84 -10.74 36.76
CA THR A 440 -3.50 -10.30 37.20
C THR A 440 -2.71 -9.84 35.99
N PHE A 441 -2.17 -8.62 36.02
CA PHE A 441 -1.37 -8.07 34.95
C PHE A 441 -0.16 -7.30 35.46
N GLY A 442 0.90 -7.22 34.62
CA GLY A 442 2.09 -6.42 34.90
C GLY A 442 1.77 -4.94 34.94
N THR A 443 2.46 -4.18 35.79
CA THR A 443 2.31 -2.72 35.84
C THR A 443 3.66 -2.02 35.94
N VAL A 444 3.75 -0.80 35.42
CA VAL A 444 4.91 0.10 35.58
C VAL A 444 4.54 1.20 36.55
N SER A 445 5.48 1.55 37.44
CA SER A 445 5.30 2.62 38.44
C SER A 445 4.93 3.95 37.79
N ASN A 446 4.06 4.73 38.41
CA ASN A 446 3.59 6.04 37.93
C ASN A 446 2.78 6.00 36.63
N LYS A 447 2.31 4.83 36.21
CA LYS A 447 1.35 4.69 35.11
C LYS A 447 -0.03 4.35 35.68
N LEU A 448 -1.06 4.76 34.94
CA LEU A 448 -2.45 4.46 35.29
C LEU A 448 -3.04 3.48 34.29
N TYR A 449 -3.85 2.55 34.76
CA TYR A 449 -4.46 1.51 33.96
C TYR A 449 -5.98 1.48 34.12
N ARG A 450 -6.63 0.86 33.14
CA ARG A 450 -8.05 0.51 33.17
C ARG A 450 -8.21 -0.94 32.78
N LEU A 451 -8.94 -1.70 33.56
CA LEU A 451 -9.41 -3.03 33.20
C LEU A 451 -10.79 -2.91 32.56
N GLU A 452 -10.96 -3.49 31.39
CA GLU A 452 -12.21 -3.52 30.64
C GLU A 452 -12.58 -4.96 30.29
N ARG A 453 -13.89 -5.21 30.15
CA ARG A 453 -14.48 -6.50 29.80
C ARG A 453 -15.43 -6.38 28.62
N THR A 454 -15.52 -7.43 27.81
CA THR A 454 -16.59 -7.65 26.83
C THR A 454 -16.98 -9.12 26.78
N ASP A 455 -18.24 -9.40 26.41
CA ASP A 455 -18.75 -10.76 26.28
C ASP A 455 -18.70 -11.24 24.83
N ASP A 456 -18.44 -10.32 23.88
CA ASP A 456 -18.37 -10.61 22.45
C ASP A 456 -17.21 -9.85 21.81
N LEU A 457 -16.40 -10.56 21.04
CA LEU A 457 -15.29 -9.97 20.26
C LEU A 457 -15.70 -9.50 18.86
N VAL A 458 -16.87 -9.84 18.39
CA VAL A 458 -17.40 -9.42 17.08
C VAL A 458 -18.16 -8.10 17.23
N VAL A 459 -19.04 -8.02 18.23
CA VAL A 459 -19.74 -6.79 18.59
C VAL A 459 -19.10 -6.24 19.87
N THR A 460 -17.97 -5.58 19.71
CA THR A 460 -17.14 -5.13 20.84
C THR A 460 -17.78 -3.98 21.60
N ASN A 461 -18.47 -4.27 22.66
CA ASN A 461 -18.93 -3.30 23.67
C ASN A 461 -18.07 -3.49 24.96
N TRP A 462 -16.97 -2.76 25.04
CA TRP A 462 -16.09 -2.84 26.18
C TRP A 462 -16.64 -2.05 27.38
N VAL A 463 -16.89 -2.73 28.48
CA VAL A 463 -17.35 -2.16 29.73
C VAL A 463 -16.17 -2.01 30.69
N THR A 464 -16.07 -0.87 31.36
CA THR A 464 -15.04 -0.64 32.37
C THR A 464 -15.35 -1.45 33.63
N VAL A 465 -14.44 -2.34 33.99
CA VAL A 465 -14.47 -3.08 35.28
C VAL A 465 -13.88 -2.20 36.38
N THR A 466 -12.67 -1.70 36.17
CA THR A 466 -11.97 -0.82 37.13
C THR A 466 -11.16 0.22 36.37
N ASN A 467 -11.25 1.48 36.83
CA ASN A 467 -10.55 2.63 36.25
C ASN A 467 -9.48 3.17 37.20
N ASN A 468 -8.52 3.92 36.65
CA ASN A 468 -7.46 4.61 37.40
C ASN A 468 -6.66 3.68 38.34
N ILE A 469 -6.35 2.47 37.88
CA ILE A 469 -5.52 1.51 38.62
C ILE A 469 -4.08 2.03 38.61
N ALA A 470 -3.56 2.42 39.75
CA ALA A 470 -2.18 2.91 39.88
C ALA A 470 -1.17 1.77 39.77
N GLY A 471 -0.23 1.91 38.82
CA GLY A 471 0.87 0.96 38.66
C GLY A 471 1.89 1.04 39.80
N THR A 472 2.35 -0.11 40.25
CA THR A 472 3.31 -0.24 41.38
C THR A 472 4.71 -0.68 40.94
N GLY A 473 4.89 -1.02 39.66
CA GLY A 473 6.09 -1.68 39.16
C GLY A 473 6.09 -3.20 39.38
N ASN A 474 5.03 -3.72 39.98
CA ASN A 474 4.82 -5.16 40.22
C ASN A 474 3.49 -5.61 39.62
N PRO A 475 3.26 -6.92 39.45
CA PRO A 475 1.96 -7.42 39.05
C PRO A 475 0.85 -7.00 40.03
N LEU A 476 -0.28 -6.57 39.52
CA LEU A 476 -1.48 -6.27 40.30
C LEU A 476 -2.62 -7.21 39.90
N GLN A 477 -3.36 -7.65 40.94
CA GLN A 477 -4.58 -8.42 40.74
C GLN A 477 -5.80 -7.52 40.93
N VAL A 478 -6.72 -7.58 39.98
CA VAL A 478 -7.98 -6.81 39.97
C VAL A 478 -9.14 -7.79 39.85
N ALA A 479 -10.15 -7.63 40.69
CA ALA A 479 -11.35 -8.43 40.63
C ALA A 479 -12.42 -7.80 39.71
N ASP A 480 -13.12 -8.65 38.98
CA ASP A 480 -14.36 -8.35 38.28
C ASP A 480 -15.52 -8.99 39.07
N PRO A 481 -16.27 -8.20 39.84
CA PRO A 481 -17.27 -8.72 40.75
C PRO A 481 -18.39 -9.48 40.05
N GLY A 482 -18.71 -10.66 40.53
CA GLY A 482 -19.80 -11.50 40.02
C GLY A 482 -19.54 -12.22 38.73
N ALA A 483 -18.39 -12.00 38.08
CA ALA A 483 -18.11 -12.54 36.75
C ALA A 483 -17.79 -14.04 36.73
N ALA A 484 -17.52 -14.67 37.86
CA ALA A 484 -17.21 -16.10 37.91
C ALA A 484 -18.40 -17.03 37.62
N VAL A 485 -19.63 -16.50 37.71
CA VAL A 485 -20.86 -17.26 37.46
C VAL A 485 -21.34 -17.21 36.03
N GLU A 486 -20.73 -16.33 35.21
CA GLU A 486 -21.08 -16.14 33.80
C GLU A 486 -20.28 -17.07 32.87
N THR A 487 -20.78 -17.24 31.64
CA THR A 487 -20.29 -18.31 30.76
C THR A 487 -19.04 -17.93 29.97
N GLN A 488 -18.83 -16.64 29.68
CA GLN A 488 -17.69 -16.17 28.86
C GLN A 488 -17.46 -14.69 29.06
N HIS A 489 -16.18 -14.32 29.26
CA HIS A 489 -15.71 -12.94 29.27
C HIS A 489 -14.35 -12.84 28.59
N PHE A 490 -14.13 -11.68 27.93
CA PHE A 490 -12.83 -11.28 27.41
C PHE A 490 -12.38 -10.03 28.13
N TYR A 491 -11.11 -9.99 28.51
CA TYR A 491 -10.54 -8.88 29.26
C TYR A 491 -9.44 -8.19 28.48
N ARG A 492 -9.34 -6.87 28.65
CA ARG A 492 -8.20 -6.08 28.22
C ARG A 492 -7.78 -5.09 29.30
N VAL A 493 -6.47 -4.81 29.34
CA VAL A 493 -5.90 -3.74 30.16
C VAL A 493 -5.52 -2.60 29.22
N ARG A 494 -5.89 -1.39 29.59
CA ARG A 494 -5.52 -0.16 28.86
C ARG A 494 -4.63 0.69 29.74
N LEU A 495 -3.53 1.21 29.16
CA LEU A 495 -2.78 2.32 29.73
C LEU A 495 -3.59 3.60 29.54
N LEU A 496 -3.67 4.41 30.59
CA LEU A 496 -4.30 5.72 30.56
C LEU A 496 -3.24 6.82 30.38
N PRO A 497 -3.61 7.97 29.79
CA PRO A 497 -2.73 9.10 29.61
C PRO A 497 -2.13 9.61 30.92
#